data_d1dbb5cc023276889ebb3749dc120c3e
#
_entry.id   d1dbb5cc023276889ebb3749dc120c3e
#
_cell.length_a   1.000
_cell.length_b   1.000
_cell.length_c   1.000
_cell.angle_alpha   90.00
_cell.angle_beta   90.00
_cell.angle_gamma   90.00
#
_symmetry.space_group_name_H-M   'P 1'
#
loop_
_entity.id
_entity.type
_entity.pdbx_description
1 polymer ?
#
loop_
_entity_poly.entity_id
_entity_poly.type
_entity_poly.pdbx_seq_one_letter_code
_entity_poly.pdbx_strand_id
1 'polypeptide(L)'
;YVLDQLGLLSGVECKHMFGGFGLYCQGVFFGIIANGCLYFKTDSTTVDAYKERGMQPFQPSAKQTLKNYFEVPAEILEDEEQLAEWAAESFRLQRSD
;
A
#
# COMPACT_ATOMS: atom_id res chain seq x y z
N TYR A 1 -0.59 -0.17 -14.24
CA TYR A 1 -0.82 -1.56 -13.83
C TYR A 1 -1.50 -1.67 -12.45
N VAL A 2 -0.94 -0.99 -11.43
CA VAL A 2 -1.50 -1.04 -10.07
C VAL A 2 -2.92 -0.50 -10.02
N LEU A 3 -3.19 0.60 -10.72
CA LEU A 3 -4.54 1.17 -10.74
C LEU A 3 -5.53 0.24 -11.42
N ASP A 4 -5.10 -0.49 -12.44
CA ASP A 4 -5.96 -1.49 -13.09
C ASP A 4 -6.27 -2.63 -12.12
N GLN A 5 -5.27 -3.09 -11.36
CA GLN A 5 -5.46 -4.14 -10.37
C GLN A 5 -6.36 -3.68 -9.21
N LEU A 6 -6.36 -2.38 -8.92
CA LEU A 6 -7.21 -1.81 -7.87
C LEU A 6 -8.61 -1.42 -8.38
N GLY A 7 -8.98 -1.86 -9.57
CA GLY A 7 -10.28 -1.53 -10.16
C GLY A 7 -11.47 -2.00 -9.34
N LEU A 8 -11.31 -2.99 -8.46
CA LEU A 8 -12.37 -3.45 -7.57
C LEU A 8 -12.63 -2.48 -6.42
N LEU A 9 -11.71 -1.56 -6.15
CA LEU A 9 -11.83 -0.56 -5.10
C LEU A 9 -12.15 0.77 -5.76
N SER A 10 -13.35 1.30 -5.54
CA SER A 10 -13.77 2.53 -6.21
C SER A 10 -13.19 3.77 -5.53
N GLY A 11 -12.92 4.79 -6.34
CA GLY A 11 -12.46 6.07 -5.83
C GLY A 11 -10.96 6.16 -5.57
N VAL A 12 -10.18 5.25 -6.13
CA VAL A 12 -8.73 5.30 -5.97
C VAL A 12 -8.13 6.36 -6.89
N GLU A 13 -7.29 7.22 -6.32
CA GLU A 13 -6.57 8.27 -7.05
C GLU A 13 -5.08 8.19 -6.69
N CYS A 14 -4.21 8.65 -7.57
CA CYS A 14 -2.80 8.76 -7.25
C CYS A 14 -2.28 10.16 -7.45
N LYS A 15 -1.35 10.58 -6.58
CA LYS A 15 -0.74 11.90 -6.61
C LYS A 15 0.77 11.77 -6.46
N HIS A 16 1.52 12.63 -7.14
CA HIS A 16 2.98 12.62 -7.04
C HIS A 16 3.46 12.91 -5.61
N MET A 17 4.39 12.10 -5.11
CA MET A 17 5.06 12.33 -3.83
C MET A 17 6.29 11.43 -3.70
N PHE A 18 7.30 11.88 -2.95
CA PHE A 18 8.51 11.08 -2.64
C PHE A 18 9.20 10.49 -3.89
N GLY A 19 9.11 11.15 -5.02
CA GLY A 19 9.66 10.60 -6.26
C GLY A 19 8.85 9.46 -6.86
N GLY A 20 7.64 9.23 -6.35
CA GLY A 20 6.69 8.23 -6.84
C GLY A 20 5.28 8.76 -6.75
N PHE A 21 4.35 7.95 -6.26
CA PHE A 21 2.95 8.32 -6.17
C PHE A 21 2.36 7.90 -4.83
N GLY A 22 1.52 8.77 -4.26
CA GLY A 22 0.68 8.41 -3.13
C GLY A 22 -0.67 7.91 -3.64
N LEU A 23 -1.20 6.88 -3.01
CA LEU A 23 -2.52 6.33 -3.33
C LEU A 23 -3.54 6.84 -2.34
N TYR A 24 -4.65 7.35 -2.85
CA TYR A 24 -5.74 7.88 -2.06
C TYR A 24 -7.05 7.20 -2.47
N CYS A 25 -7.91 6.94 -1.51
CA CYS A 25 -9.25 6.46 -1.77
C CYS A 25 -10.21 7.37 -1.02
N GLN A 26 -11.11 8.02 -1.76
CA GLN A 26 -12.05 8.97 -1.16
C GLN A 26 -11.34 10.04 -0.32
N GLY A 27 -10.18 10.48 -0.79
CA GLY A 27 -9.38 11.51 -0.11
C GLY A 27 -8.50 11.00 1.01
N VAL A 28 -8.53 9.70 1.31
CA VAL A 28 -7.74 9.10 2.40
C VAL A 28 -6.48 8.45 1.82
N PHE A 29 -5.32 8.85 2.32
CA PHE A 29 -4.02 8.30 1.90
C PHE A 29 -3.82 6.91 2.50
N PHE A 30 -3.57 5.90 1.68
CA PHE A 30 -3.44 4.53 2.18
C PHE A 30 -2.26 3.75 1.61
N GLY A 31 -1.58 4.26 0.60
CA GLY A 31 -0.48 3.51 -0.01
C GLY A 31 0.46 4.39 -0.81
N ILE A 32 1.57 3.79 -1.26
CA ILE A 32 2.64 4.47 -1.99
C ILE A 32 3.09 3.57 -3.15
N ILE A 33 3.33 4.16 -4.31
CA ILE A 33 4.02 3.51 -5.42
C ILE A 33 5.36 4.22 -5.58
N ALA A 34 6.46 3.49 -5.45
CA ALA A 34 7.80 4.05 -5.61
C ALA A 34 8.73 2.98 -6.17
N ASN A 35 9.57 3.37 -7.13
CA ASN A 35 10.59 2.48 -7.73
C ASN A 35 9.98 1.18 -8.26
N GLY A 36 8.76 1.24 -8.80
CA GLY A 36 8.08 0.07 -9.32
C GLY A 36 7.47 -0.85 -8.27
N CYS A 37 7.49 -0.46 -7.01
CA CYS A 37 6.95 -1.23 -5.92
C CYS A 37 5.72 -0.56 -5.32
N LEU A 38 4.81 -1.36 -4.80
CA LEU A 38 3.60 -0.89 -4.13
C LEU A 38 3.74 -1.15 -2.63
N TYR A 39 3.40 -0.14 -1.81
CA TYR A 39 3.45 -0.23 -0.36
C TYR A 39 2.10 0.15 0.22
N PHE A 40 1.64 -0.59 1.22
CA PHE A 40 0.37 -0.30 1.90
C PHE A 40 0.60 0.04 3.36
N LYS A 41 -0.28 0.86 3.90
CA LYS A 41 -0.30 1.19 5.32
C LYS A 41 -0.59 -0.06 6.16
N THR A 42 0.15 -0.25 7.24
CA THR A 42 -0.01 -1.38 8.14
C THR A 42 -0.17 -0.91 9.58
N ASP A 43 -0.66 -1.82 10.45
CA ASP A 43 -0.65 -1.63 11.90
C ASP A 43 -0.30 -2.97 12.55
N SER A 44 -0.43 -3.06 13.88
CA SER A 44 -0.07 -4.28 14.61
C SER A 44 -0.91 -5.49 14.23
N THR A 45 -2.09 -5.28 13.64
CA THR A 45 -2.97 -6.39 13.25
C THR A 45 -2.71 -6.88 11.82
N THR A 46 -2.18 -6.03 10.94
CA THR A 46 -1.98 -6.39 9.53
C THR A 46 -0.51 -6.61 9.16
N VAL A 47 0.42 -6.06 9.92
CA VAL A 47 1.85 -6.10 9.56
C VAL A 47 2.41 -7.52 9.52
N ASP A 48 1.88 -8.43 10.32
CA ASP A 48 2.38 -9.81 10.37
C ASP A 48 2.20 -10.53 9.05
N ALA A 49 1.12 -10.26 8.32
CA ALA A 49 0.90 -10.87 7.02
C ALA A 49 1.99 -10.46 6.03
N TYR A 50 2.51 -9.24 6.15
CA TYR A 50 3.62 -8.78 5.30
C TYR A 50 4.95 -9.39 5.75
N LYS A 51 5.20 -9.42 7.06
CA LYS A 51 6.44 -9.97 7.60
C LYS A 51 6.60 -11.46 7.33
N GLU A 52 5.51 -12.21 7.42
CA GLU A 52 5.51 -13.64 7.14
C GLU A 52 5.93 -13.94 5.70
N ARG A 53 5.71 -13.00 4.79
CA ARG A 53 6.09 -13.13 3.39
C ARG A 53 7.45 -12.50 3.09
N GLY A 54 8.18 -12.04 4.11
CA GLY A 54 9.51 -11.47 3.95
C GLY A 54 9.53 -10.07 3.38
N MET A 55 8.42 -9.33 3.48
CA MET A 55 8.35 -7.99 2.93
C MET A 55 9.04 -6.98 3.85
N GLN A 56 9.48 -5.87 3.26
CA GLN A 56 10.24 -4.83 3.95
C GLN A 56 9.45 -3.53 4.03
N PRO A 57 9.71 -2.70 5.05
CA PRO A 57 9.07 -1.38 5.12
C PRO A 57 9.61 -0.45 4.03
N PHE A 58 8.83 0.57 3.68
CA PHE A 58 9.23 1.55 2.68
C PHE A 58 10.37 2.42 3.21
N GLN A 59 11.44 2.53 2.44
CA GLN A 59 12.59 3.33 2.79
C GLN A 59 12.87 4.32 1.67
N PRO A 60 12.31 5.56 1.75
CA PRO A 60 12.50 6.55 0.69
C PRO A 60 13.92 7.05 0.58
N SER A 61 14.71 6.96 1.66
CA SER A 61 16.12 7.32 1.63
C SER A 61 16.88 6.47 2.65
N ALA A 62 18.22 6.51 2.59
CA ALA A 62 19.05 5.76 3.53
C ALA A 62 18.84 6.20 4.97
N LYS A 63 18.34 7.40 5.18
CA LYS A 63 18.18 8.00 6.51
C LYS A 63 16.76 7.92 7.04
N GLN A 64 15.80 7.49 6.22
CA GLN A 64 14.39 7.52 6.60
C GLN A 64 13.71 6.21 6.23
N THR A 65 12.97 5.64 7.17
CA THR A 65 12.15 4.45 6.95
C THR A 65 10.74 4.72 7.43
N LEU A 66 9.75 4.49 6.57
CA LEU A 66 8.35 4.58 6.95
C LEU A 66 7.91 3.22 7.46
N LYS A 67 8.02 3.01 8.75
CA LYS A 67 7.83 1.69 9.37
C LYS A 67 6.42 1.14 9.26
N ASN A 68 5.45 2.00 8.97
CA ASN A 68 4.04 1.60 8.88
C ASN A 68 3.59 1.32 7.44
N TYR A 69 4.52 1.38 6.47
CA TYR A 69 4.23 1.09 5.07
C TYR A 69 5.12 -0.04 4.61
N PHE A 70 4.51 -1.16 4.23
CA PHE A 70 5.26 -2.35 3.81
C PHE A 70 4.98 -2.67 2.35
N GLU A 71 5.98 -3.23 1.68
CA GLU A 71 5.86 -3.63 0.29
C GLU A 71 4.83 -4.75 0.16
N VAL A 72 3.97 -4.64 -0.86
CA VAL A 72 2.95 -5.66 -1.16
C VAL A 72 3.62 -6.83 -1.87
N PRO A 73 3.41 -8.08 -1.40
CA PRO A 73 4.00 -9.25 -2.08
C PRO A 73 3.53 -9.37 -3.53
N ALA A 74 4.41 -9.87 -4.40
CA ALA A 74 4.08 -10.02 -5.83
C ALA A 74 2.85 -10.90 -6.04
N GLU A 75 2.70 -11.95 -5.24
CA GLU A 75 1.56 -12.87 -5.35
C GLU A 75 0.23 -12.17 -5.06
N ILE A 76 0.24 -11.19 -4.15
CA ILE A 76 -0.95 -10.40 -3.85
C ILE A 76 -1.18 -9.37 -4.95
N LEU A 77 -0.11 -8.77 -5.45
CA LEU A 77 -0.19 -7.77 -6.52
C LEU A 77 -0.80 -8.38 -7.80
N GLU A 78 -0.56 -9.65 -8.06
CA GLU A 78 -1.06 -10.34 -9.24
C GLU A 78 -2.49 -10.86 -9.07
N ASP A 79 -3.01 -10.89 -7.84
CA ASP A 79 -4.36 -11.36 -7.54
C ASP A 79 -5.26 -10.17 -7.25
N GLU A 80 -6.07 -9.80 -8.23
CA GLU A 80 -6.92 -8.61 -8.15
C GLU A 80 -7.83 -8.60 -6.92
N GLU A 81 -8.41 -9.75 -6.57
CA GLU A 81 -9.31 -9.84 -5.42
C GLU A 81 -8.57 -9.66 -4.10
N GLN A 82 -7.43 -10.34 -3.95
CA GLN A 82 -6.63 -10.20 -2.73
C GLN A 82 -6.03 -8.80 -2.61
N LEU A 83 -5.59 -8.23 -3.72
CA LEU A 83 -5.05 -6.88 -3.71
C LEU A 83 -6.11 -5.87 -3.26
N ALA A 84 -7.34 -6.01 -3.73
CA ALA A 84 -8.43 -5.14 -3.31
C ALA A 84 -8.72 -5.30 -1.81
N GLU A 85 -8.68 -6.52 -1.28
CA GLU A 85 -8.88 -6.75 0.15
C GLU A 85 -7.78 -6.11 0.99
N TRP A 86 -6.53 -6.25 0.58
CA TRP A 86 -5.40 -5.66 1.31
C TRP A 86 -5.44 -4.13 1.25
N ALA A 87 -5.83 -3.58 0.09
CA ALA A 87 -5.97 -2.14 -0.07
C ALA A 87 -7.12 -1.61 0.82
N ALA A 88 -8.24 -2.32 0.86
CA ALA A 88 -9.38 -1.93 1.68
C ALA A 88 -9.01 -1.94 3.17
N GLU A 89 -8.21 -2.90 3.61
CA GLU A 89 -7.72 -2.93 4.97
C GLU A 89 -6.85 -1.72 5.29
N SER A 90 -5.91 -1.39 4.41
CA SER A 90 -5.08 -0.21 4.60
C SER A 90 -5.90 1.07 4.65
N PHE A 91 -6.91 1.17 3.81
CA PHE A 91 -7.82 2.31 3.80
C PHE A 91 -8.58 2.42 5.12
N ARG A 92 -9.08 1.29 5.64
CA ARG A 92 -9.81 1.28 6.91
C ARG A 92 -8.93 1.72 8.09
N LEU A 93 -7.65 1.33 8.08
CA LEU A 93 -6.73 1.75 9.13
C LEU A 93 -6.61 3.27 9.20
N GLN A 94 -6.57 3.93 8.06
CA GLN A 94 -6.48 5.38 8.02
C GLN A 94 -7.79 6.05 8.45
N ARG A 95 -8.93 5.43 8.12
CA ARG A 95 -10.24 5.99 8.48
C ARG A 95 -10.54 5.85 9.97
N SER A 96 -9.96 4.85 10.62
CA SER A 96 -10.21 4.58 12.04
C SER A 96 -9.63 5.65 12.96
N ASP A 97 -8.70 6.42 12.44
CA ASP A 97 -8.10 7.52 13.20
C ASP A 97 -8.97 8.78 13.15
#